data_59c82a0851dd5bf013c479853c3a930b
#
_entry.id   59c82a0851dd5bf013c479853c3a930b
#
_cell.length_a   1.000
_cell.length_b   1.000
_cell.length_c   1.000
_cell.angle_alpha   90.00
_cell.angle_beta   90.00
_cell.angle_gamma   90.00
#
_symmetry.space_group_name_H-M   'P 1'
#
loop_
_entity.id
_entity.type
_entity.pdbx_description
1 polymer ?
#
loop_
_entity_poly.entity_id
_entity_poly.type
_entity_poly.pdbx_seq_one_letter_code
_entity_poly.pdbx_strand_id
1 'polypeptide(L)'
;IIKSKDLITWEYVPQPDEGANGTGFANATKWENAVYVLGDKVYYFVRQWDPDTSSDVGSYYGILTSYDLNTKEWAKPVLVGDCQSRSDFIYYKGNLYLFYAPTDREHIGILRIDTGNLANSKVVLQADMGGSCFYPFVQYNSRGELCMSYTVDRKHIRLASFTLSNYID
;
A
#
# COMPACT_ATOMS: atom_id res chain seq x y z
N ILE A 1 1.95 -11.28 10.01
CA ILE A 1 3.34 -11.21 9.50
C ILE A 1 4.16 -12.30 10.17
N ILE A 2 5.04 -12.92 9.42
CA ILE A 2 6.09 -13.79 9.91
C ILE A 2 7.44 -13.21 9.49
N LYS A 3 8.47 -13.38 10.29
CA LYS A 3 9.83 -12.92 9.98
C LYS A 3 10.83 -14.06 10.20
N SER A 4 11.91 -14.01 9.46
CA SER A 4 13.03 -14.96 9.59
C SER A 4 14.35 -14.24 9.35
N LYS A 5 15.42 -14.71 9.98
CA LYS A 5 16.79 -14.27 9.73
C LYS A 5 17.57 -15.23 8.83
N ASP A 6 17.12 -16.47 8.72
CA ASP A 6 17.81 -17.57 8.05
C ASP A 6 16.95 -18.31 7.02
N LEU A 7 15.68 -17.89 6.83
CA LEU A 7 14.66 -18.52 5.99
C LEU A 7 14.29 -19.96 6.43
N ILE A 8 14.74 -20.40 7.57
CA ILE A 8 14.47 -21.73 8.14
C ILE A 8 13.61 -21.59 9.39
N THR A 9 14.02 -20.70 10.30
CA THR A 9 13.30 -20.42 11.54
C THR A 9 12.43 -19.19 11.36
N TRP A 10 11.14 -19.32 11.66
CA TRP A 10 10.16 -18.25 11.48
C TRP A 10 9.54 -17.85 12.81
N GLU A 11 9.45 -16.55 13.04
CA GLU A 11 8.77 -15.96 14.19
C GLU A 11 7.50 -15.26 13.74
N TYR A 12 6.43 -15.44 14.52
CA TYR A 12 5.20 -14.68 14.33
C TYR A 12 5.36 -13.26 14.88
N VAL A 13 5.00 -12.26 14.10
CA VAL A 13 4.87 -10.87 14.55
C VAL A 13 3.39 -10.64 14.85
N PRO A 14 3.02 -10.33 16.11
CA PRO A 14 1.64 -10.06 16.47
C PRO A 14 1.03 -9.00 15.55
N GLN A 15 -0.21 -9.18 15.18
CA GLN A 15 -0.94 -8.18 14.38
C GLN A 15 -1.22 -6.93 15.22
N PRO A 16 -1.37 -5.74 14.58
CA PRO A 16 -1.85 -4.57 15.27
C PRO A 16 -3.17 -4.90 15.96
N ASP A 17 -3.32 -4.46 17.19
CA ASP A 17 -4.60 -4.61 17.90
C ASP A 17 -5.65 -3.69 17.26
N GLU A 18 -6.45 -4.28 16.40
CA GLU A 18 -7.44 -3.58 15.59
C GLU A 18 -8.64 -3.09 16.41
N GLY A 19 -8.89 -3.70 17.56
CA GLY A 19 -9.98 -3.35 18.45
C GLY A 19 -9.66 -2.24 19.45
N ALA A 20 -8.44 -2.24 20.00
CA ALA A 20 -8.05 -1.36 21.10
C ALA A 20 -7.95 0.12 20.71
N ASN A 21 -7.75 0.44 19.44
CA ASN A 21 -7.55 1.81 18.97
C ASN A 21 -8.79 2.48 18.37
N GLY A 22 -9.96 1.85 18.49
CA GLY A 22 -11.21 2.45 18.03
C GLY A 22 -11.27 2.69 16.51
N THR A 23 -10.52 1.91 15.74
CA THR A 23 -10.48 2.05 14.29
C THR A 23 -11.66 1.38 13.59
N GLY A 24 -12.49 0.62 14.32
CA GLY A 24 -13.70 0.00 13.77
C GLY A 24 -13.46 -1.18 12.82
N PHE A 25 -12.22 -1.65 12.69
CA PHE A 25 -11.84 -2.64 11.66
C PHE A 25 -11.94 -4.10 12.11
N ALA A 26 -12.47 -4.38 13.28
CA ALA A 26 -12.50 -5.73 13.84
C ALA A 26 -13.19 -6.76 12.93
N ASN A 27 -14.21 -6.36 12.18
CA ASN A 27 -15.02 -7.24 11.34
C ASN A 27 -14.69 -7.15 9.84
N ALA A 28 -13.75 -6.29 9.45
CA ALA A 28 -13.45 -6.13 8.04
C ALA A 28 -12.63 -7.29 7.47
N THR A 29 -13.00 -7.75 6.30
CA THR A 29 -12.21 -8.74 5.55
C THR A 29 -10.98 -8.07 4.96
N LYS A 30 -9.81 -8.63 5.23
CA LYS A 30 -8.51 -8.11 4.78
C LYS A 30 -7.93 -8.98 3.70
N TRP A 31 -7.48 -8.34 2.62
CA TRP A 31 -6.87 -8.99 1.48
C TRP A 31 -5.64 -8.23 1.00
N GLU A 32 -4.82 -8.90 0.20
CA GLU A 32 -3.83 -8.27 -0.68
C GLU A 32 -2.97 -7.22 0.02
N ASN A 33 -2.05 -7.69 0.84
CA ASN A 33 -1.13 -6.81 1.55
C ASN A 33 0.09 -6.41 0.71
N ALA A 34 0.71 -5.30 1.10
CA ALA A 34 2.04 -4.89 0.67
C ALA A 34 2.91 -4.62 1.91
N VAL A 35 4.19 -4.94 1.80
CA VAL A 35 5.17 -4.79 2.88
C VAL A 35 6.44 -4.16 2.33
N TYR A 36 7.02 -3.22 3.08
CA TYR A 36 8.31 -2.62 2.77
C TYR A 36 9.14 -2.40 4.02
N VAL A 37 10.40 -2.77 3.99
CA VAL A 37 11.33 -2.54 5.10
C VAL A 37 12.17 -1.31 4.78
N LEU A 38 12.12 -0.30 5.64
CA LEU A 38 12.94 0.91 5.54
C LEU A 38 13.58 1.19 6.90
N GLY A 39 14.90 1.03 6.99
CA GLY A 39 15.62 1.11 8.26
C GLY A 39 15.09 0.09 9.26
N ASP A 40 14.73 0.55 10.43
CA ASP A 40 14.22 -0.29 11.53
C ASP A 40 12.69 -0.41 11.53
N LYS A 41 12.02 0.02 10.46
CA LYS A 41 10.56 -0.05 10.35
C LYS A 41 10.11 -0.92 9.20
N VAL A 42 9.07 -1.71 9.46
CA VAL A 42 8.34 -2.49 8.46
C VAL A 42 7.03 -1.76 8.18
N TYR A 43 6.92 -1.13 7.04
CA TYR A 43 5.68 -0.52 6.58
C TYR A 43 4.77 -1.59 6.03
N TYR A 44 3.53 -1.53 6.43
CA TYR A 44 2.51 -2.52 6.08
C TYR A 44 1.26 -1.82 5.60
N PHE A 45 0.77 -2.25 4.46
CA PHE A 45 -0.49 -1.81 3.90
C PHE A 45 -1.34 -3.03 3.59
N VAL A 46 -2.63 -2.95 3.89
CA VAL A 46 -3.58 -4.00 3.58
C VAL A 46 -4.88 -3.40 3.05
N ARG A 47 -5.32 -3.90 1.93
CA ARG A 47 -6.67 -3.64 1.42
C ARG A 47 -7.68 -4.33 2.33
N GLN A 48 -8.77 -3.64 2.63
CA GLN A 48 -9.88 -4.24 3.35
C GLN A 48 -11.22 -3.89 2.71
N TRP A 49 -12.18 -4.70 3.03
CA TRP A 49 -13.58 -4.50 2.73
C TRP A 49 -14.37 -4.57 4.03
N ASP A 50 -15.21 -3.57 4.28
CA ASP A 50 -16.09 -3.52 5.42
C ASP A 50 -17.51 -3.87 4.97
N PRO A 51 -18.04 -5.03 5.36
CA PRO A 51 -19.39 -5.45 4.98
C PRO A 51 -20.49 -4.63 5.66
N ASP A 52 -20.18 -3.94 6.77
CA ASP A 52 -21.16 -3.19 7.54
C ASP A 52 -21.44 -1.81 6.95
N THR A 53 -20.60 -1.35 6.01
CA THR A 53 -20.90 -0.14 5.23
C THR A 53 -21.82 -0.52 4.07
N SER A 54 -23.06 -0.13 4.14
CA SER A 54 -24.13 -0.51 3.23
C SER A 54 -24.05 0.09 1.81
N SER A 55 -22.96 0.75 1.45
CA SER A 55 -22.77 1.30 0.12
C SER A 55 -21.73 0.50 -0.65
N ASP A 56 -22.09 0.03 -1.82
CA ASP A 56 -21.22 -0.71 -2.74
C ASP A 56 -19.93 0.03 -3.14
N VAL A 57 -19.89 1.32 -2.93
CA VAL A 57 -18.81 2.22 -3.38
C VAL A 57 -17.91 2.68 -2.22
N GLY A 58 -18.38 2.65 -1.00
CA GLY A 58 -17.65 3.24 0.15
C GLY A 58 -16.86 2.26 1.03
N SER A 59 -16.95 0.98 0.72
CA SER A 59 -16.48 -0.09 1.62
C SER A 59 -15.07 -0.58 1.35
N TYR A 60 -14.39 -0.06 0.33
CA TYR A 60 -13.02 -0.47 0.01
C TYR A 60 -12.01 0.60 0.38
N TYR A 61 -11.21 0.33 1.37
CA TYR A 61 -10.11 1.19 1.76
C TYR A 61 -8.90 0.36 2.18
N GLY A 62 -7.77 1.03 2.32
CA GLY A 62 -6.56 0.44 2.82
C GLY A 62 -6.28 0.86 4.25
N ILE A 63 -5.63 0.00 4.99
CA ILE A 63 -5.03 0.31 6.27
C ILE A 63 -3.53 0.40 6.09
N LEU A 64 -2.96 1.53 6.48
CA LEU A 64 -1.52 1.76 6.51
C LEU A 64 -1.05 1.80 7.97
N THR A 65 -0.01 1.04 8.28
CA THR A 65 0.66 1.06 9.58
C THR A 65 2.15 0.75 9.42
N SER A 66 2.90 0.81 10.50
CA SER A 66 4.29 0.34 10.53
C SER A 66 4.59 -0.39 11.83
N TYR A 67 5.49 -1.35 11.75
CA TYR A 67 6.05 -2.09 12.89
C TYR A 67 7.50 -1.67 13.10
N ASP A 68 7.83 -1.24 14.32
CA ASP A 68 9.18 -0.89 14.69
C ASP A 68 9.93 -2.14 15.16
N LEU A 69 11.04 -2.46 14.52
CA LEU A 69 11.83 -3.66 14.80
C LEU A 69 12.58 -3.58 16.14
N ASN A 70 12.83 -2.39 16.67
CA ASN A 70 13.53 -2.16 17.93
C ASN A 70 12.57 -2.23 19.12
N THR A 71 11.49 -1.42 19.09
CA THR A 71 10.50 -1.39 20.16
C THR A 71 9.54 -2.56 20.12
N LYS A 72 9.41 -3.21 18.95
CA LYS A 72 8.46 -4.31 18.67
C LYS A 72 7.00 -3.87 18.79
N GLU A 73 6.73 -2.61 18.47
CA GLU A 73 5.42 -2.00 18.55
C GLU A 73 4.90 -1.60 17.18
N TRP A 74 3.58 -1.67 17.01
CA TRP A 74 2.89 -1.15 15.85
C TRP A 74 2.54 0.32 16.04
N ALA A 75 2.74 1.13 15.00
CA ALA A 75 2.17 2.46 14.92
C ALA A 75 0.64 2.37 14.84
N LYS A 76 -0.04 3.41 15.32
CA LYS A 76 -1.49 3.52 15.16
C LYS A 76 -1.85 3.42 13.67
N PRO A 77 -2.72 2.48 13.28
CA PRO A 77 -3.17 2.36 11.90
C PRO A 77 -3.90 3.62 11.42
N VAL A 78 -3.69 3.97 10.15
CA VAL A 78 -4.41 5.06 9.48
C VAL A 78 -5.15 4.52 8.26
N LEU A 79 -6.31 5.11 7.98
CA LEU A 79 -7.07 4.81 6.78
C LEU A 79 -6.46 5.51 5.57
N VAL A 80 -6.27 4.74 4.52
CA VAL A 80 -6.05 5.25 3.18
C VAL A 80 -7.35 5.01 2.42
N GLY A 81 -8.08 6.07 2.11
CA GLY A 81 -9.35 5.96 1.41
C GLY A 81 -9.18 5.34 0.02
N ASP A 82 -10.26 4.75 -0.45
CA ASP A 82 -10.46 4.40 -1.85
C ASP A 82 -9.41 3.46 -2.46
N CYS A 83 -9.17 2.29 -1.84
CA CYS A 83 -8.26 1.28 -2.34
C CYS A 83 -8.98 -0.03 -2.68
N GLN A 84 -8.94 -0.44 -3.94
CA GLN A 84 -9.69 -1.59 -4.47
C GLN A 84 -8.83 -2.77 -4.91
N SER A 85 -7.50 -2.66 -4.87
CA SER A 85 -6.62 -3.68 -5.44
C SER A 85 -5.35 -3.85 -4.62
N ARG A 86 -4.62 -4.93 -4.89
CA ARG A 86 -3.27 -5.09 -4.39
C ARG A 86 -2.45 -3.84 -4.70
N SER A 87 -1.64 -3.46 -3.74
CA SER A 87 -0.75 -2.30 -3.80
C SER A 87 0.70 -2.73 -3.73
N ASP A 88 1.61 -1.83 -4.04
CA ASP A 88 3.04 -2.09 -3.95
C ASP A 88 3.80 -0.84 -3.48
N PHE A 89 4.85 -1.04 -2.69
CA PHE A 89 5.70 0.03 -2.18
C PHE A 89 6.96 0.18 -2.98
N ILE A 90 7.45 1.40 -3.08
CA ILE A 90 8.79 1.72 -3.60
C ILE A 90 9.41 2.86 -2.80
N TYR A 91 10.70 2.75 -2.48
CA TYR A 91 11.48 3.85 -1.93
C TYR A 91 12.22 4.55 -3.07
N TYR A 92 11.97 5.85 -3.26
CA TYR A 92 12.52 6.61 -4.37
C TYR A 92 12.95 8.01 -3.92
N LYS A 93 14.21 8.38 -4.18
CA LYS A 93 14.76 9.71 -3.88
C LYS A 93 14.45 10.22 -2.46
N GLY A 94 14.65 9.36 -1.46
CA GLY A 94 14.45 9.75 -0.07
C GLY A 94 13.01 9.65 0.45
N ASN A 95 12.05 9.25 -0.37
CA ASN A 95 10.65 9.12 0.02
C ASN A 95 10.13 7.70 -0.22
N LEU A 96 9.21 7.25 0.63
CA LEU A 96 8.47 6.00 0.45
C LEU A 96 7.13 6.30 -0.22
N TYR A 97 6.81 5.54 -1.25
CA TYR A 97 5.56 5.66 -2.00
C TYR A 97 4.82 4.33 -2.01
N LEU A 98 3.49 4.41 -2.00
CA LEU A 98 2.59 3.29 -2.24
C LEU A 98 1.82 3.53 -3.54
N PHE A 99 1.86 2.56 -4.43
CA PHE A 99 1.08 2.52 -5.65
C PHE A 99 -0.14 1.64 -5.43
N TYR A 100 -1.33 2.14 -5.74
CA TYR A 100 -2.59 1.44 -5.52
C TYR A 100 -3.61 1.75 -6.63
N ALA A 101 -4.64 0.92 -6.77
CA ALA A 101 -5.76 1.22 -7.62
C ALA A 101 -6.93 1.74 -6.78
N PRO A 102 -7.46 2.94 -7.08
CA PRO A 102 -8.69 3.45 -6.49
C PRO A 102 -9.92 2.58 -6.79
N THR A 103 -11.05 2.89 -6.19
CA THR A 103 -12.31 2.12 -6.34
C THR A 103 -12.83 2.15 -7.78
N ASP A 104 -12.63 3.25 -8.51
CA ASP A 104 -13.01 3.34 -9.92
C ASP A 104 -12.25 2.35 -10.80
N ARG A 105 -11.05 1.96 -10.39
CA ARG A 105 -10.15 1.08 -11.14
C ARG A 105 -9.75 1.60 -12.52
N GLU A 106 -9.88 2.88 -12.74
CA GLU A 106 -9.49 3.56 -13.99
C GLU A 106 -8.16 4.30 -13.82
N HIS A 107 -7.74 4.47 -12.56
CA HIS A 107 -6.53 5.18 -12.19
C HIS A 107 -5.55 4.29 -11.42
N ILE A 108 -4.29 4.69 -11.41
CA ILE A 108 -3.31 4.29 -10.42
C ILE A 108 -3.05 5.49 -9.51
N GLY A 109 -3.32 5.31 -8.22
CA GLY A 109 -3.00 6.29 -7.19
C GLY A 109 -1.58 6.11 -6.68
N ILE A 110 -0.91 7.22 -6.37
CA ILE A 110 0.40 7.23 -5.73
C ILE A 110 0.28 8.01 -4.42
N LEU A 111 0.48 7.32 -3.31
CA LEU A 111 0.50 7.89 -1.97
C LEU A 111 1.95 8.08 -1.54
N ARG A 112 2.34 9.31 -1.19
CA ARG A 112 3.61 9.56 -0.49
C ARG A 112 3.41 9.31 1.00
N ILE A 113 4.19 8.40 1.55
CA ILE A 113 4.14 8.05 2.96
C ILE A 113 4.95 9.05 3.77
N ASP A 114 4.32 9.65 4.76
CA ASP A 114 5.05 10.38 5.80
C ASP A 114 5.55 9.38 6.84
N THR A 115 6.84 9.07 6.77
CA THR A 115 7.48 8.07 7.64
C THR A 115 7.62 8.52 9.11
N GLY A 116 7.44 9.82 9.37
CA GLY A 116 7.41 10.40 10.72
C GLY A 116 6.01 10.37 11.34
N ASN A 117 4.98 10.56 10.51
CA ASN A 117 3.58 10.50 10.95
C ASN A 117 2.68 10.00 9.82
N LEU A 118 2.29 8.74 9.87
CA LEU A 118 1.51 8.09 8.81
C LEU A 118 0.19 8.81 8.48
N ALA A 119 -0.41 9.53 9.45
CA ALA A 119 -1.63 10.30 9.23
C ALA A 119 -1.45 11.50 8.28
N ASN A 120 -0.22 11.94 8.06
CA ASN A 120 0.12 13.01 7.14
C ASN A 120 0.44 12.51 5.72
N SER A 121 0.36 11.21 5.48
CA SER A 121 0.57 10.64 4.14
C SER A 121 -0.44 11.21 3.15
N LYS A 122 0.02 11.52 1.93
CA LYS A 122 -0.80 12.26 0.95
C LYS A 122 -0.78 11.57 -0.40
N VAL A 123 -1.95 11.51 -1.04
CA VAL A 123 -2.04 11.18 -2.46
C VAL A 123 -1.41 12.32 -3.25
N VAL A 124 -0.38 12.00 -4.02
CA VAL A 124 0.40 12.96 -4.81
C VAL A 124 0.08 12.90 -6.29
N LEU A 125 -0.46 11.78 -6.76
CA LEU A 125 -0.88 11.60 -8.14
C LEU A 125 -1.98 10.55 -8.23
N GLN A 126 -2.93 10.77 -9.15
CA GLN A 126 -3.81 9.75 -9.71
C GLN A 126 -3.66 9.79 -11.22
N ALA A 127 -3.13 8.74 -11.81
CA ALA A 127 -2.86 8.66 -13.23
C ALA A 127 -3.94 7.83 -13.92
N ASP A 128 -4.59 8.41 -14.93
CA ASP A 128 -5.48 7.68 -15.82
C ASP A 128 -4.66 6.70 -16.66
N MET A 129 -5.03 5.44 -16.62
CA MET A 129 -4.33 4.35 -17.30
C MET A 129 -5.04 3.88 -18.58
N GLY A 130 -6.12 4.55 -18.98
CA GLY A 130 -6.83 4.26 -20.21
C GLY A 130 -7.55 2.92 -20.20
N GLY A 131 -8.16 2.55 -19.08
CA GLY A 131 -8.93 1.33 -18.90
C GLY A 131 -8.88 0.85 -17.47
N SER A 132 -9.64 -0.18 -17.16
CA SER A 132 -9.71 -0.75 -15.82
C SER A 132 -8.35 -1.34 -15.40
N CYS A 133 -7.70 -0.78 -14.38
CA CYS A 133 -6.34 -1.13 -13.96
C CYS A 133 -6.31 -1.76 -12.56
N PHE A 134 -5.39 -2.74 -12.41
CA PHE A 134 -5.25 -3.55 -11.19
C PHE A 134 -3.81 -3.95 -10.95
N TYR A 135 -3.49 -4.27 -9.71
CA TYR A 135 -2.26 -4.95 -9.31
C TYR A 135 -1.00 -4.22 -9.78
N PRO A 136 -0.81 -2.94 -9.44
CA PRO A 136 0.46 -2.28 -9.73
C PRO A 136 1.60 -3.01 -9.02
N PHE A 137 2.70 -3.21 -9.74
CA PHE A 137 3.95 -3.72 -9.23
C PHE A 137 5.07 -2.82 -9.75
N VAL A 138 5.85 -2.22 -8.85
CA VAL A 138 6.79 -1.15 -9.18
C VAL A 138 8.21 -1.54 -8.83
N GLN A 139 9.13 -1.33 -9.78
CA GLN A 139 10.56 -1.57 -9.59
C GLN A 139 11.41 -0.56 -10.36
N TYR A 140 12.70 -0.56 -10.06
CA TYR A 140 13.69 0.14 -10.87
C TYR A 140 14.15 -0.75 -12.01
N ASN A 141 14.31 -0.17 -13.21
CA ASN A 141 15.05 -0.81 -14.28
C ASN A 141 16.56 -0.61 -14.08
N SER A 142 17.37 -1.21 -14.98
CA SER A 142 18.84 -1.10 -14.95
C SER A 142 19.37 0.33 -15.11
N ARG A 143 18.54 1.28 -15.56
CA ARG A 143 18.87 2.71 -15.70
C ARG A 143 18.45 3.55 -14.51
N GLY A 144 17.84 2.93 -13.49
CA GLY A 144 17.31 3.64 -12.31
C GLY A 144 15.99 4.38 -12.56
N GLU A 145 15.32 4.09 -13.69
CA GLU A 145 14.00 4.60 -13.98
C GLU A 145 12.94 3.71 -13.30
N LEU A 146 11.85 4.30 -12.85
CA LEU A 146 10.73 3.53 -12.33
C LEU A 146 9.97 2.85 -13.46
N CYS A 147 9.74 1.56 -13.29
CA CYS A 147 8.91 0.76 -14.17
C CYS A 147 7.78 0.14 -13.36
N MET A 148 6.58 0.18 -13.91
CA MET A 148 5.41 -0.41 -13.30
C MET A 148 4.77 -1.40 -14.26
N SER A 149 4.51 -2.61 -13.79
CA SER A 149 3.58 -3.52 -14.46
C SER A 149 2.21 -3.43 -13.78
N TYR A 150 1.16 -3.54 -14.57
CA TYR A 150 -0.21 -3.54 -14.07
C TYR A 150 -1.13 -4.31 -15.02
N THR A 151 -2.20 -4.85 -14.48
CA THR A 151 -3.22 -5.55 -15.27
C THR A 151 -4.25 -4.55 -15.79
N VAL A 152 -4.65 -4.69 -17.04
CA VAL A 152 -5.71 -3.89 -17.68
C VAL A 152 -6.85 -4.80 -18.12
N ASP A 153 -8.09 -4.42 -17.78
CA ASP A 153 -9.33 -5.09 -18.14
C ASP A 153 -9.35 -6.60 -17.77
N ARG A 154 -8.52 -7.03 -16.82
CA ARG A 154 -8.29 -8.44 -16.47
C ARG A 154 -7.87 -9.32 -17.65
N LYS A 155 -7.34 -8.74 -18.70
CA LYS A 155 -6.98 -9.44 -19.96
C LYS A 155 -5.53 -9.25 -20.34
N HIS A 156 -4.94 -8.11 -19.98
CA HIS A 156 -3.61 -7.72 -20.44
C HIS A 156 -2.74 -7.28 -19.27
N ILE A 157 -1.43 -7.51 -19.40
CA ILE A 157 -0.43 -6.88 -18.56
C ILE A 157 0.24 -5.79 -19.39
N ARG A 158 0.26 -4.57 -18.86
CA ARG A 158 0.99 -3.44 -19.44
C ARG A 158 2.19 -3.09 -18.61
N LEU A 159 3.18 -2.49 -19.28
CA LEU A 159 4.36 -1.92 -18.64
C LEU A 159 4.38 -0.42 -18.91
N ALA A 160 4.63 0.34 -17.87
CA ALA A 160 4.87 1.78 -17.94
C ALA A 160 6.25 2.09 -17.37
N SER A 161 6.96 3.03 -18.00
CA SER A 161 8.19 3.62 -17.46
C SER A 161 7.95 5.09 -17.23
N PHE A 162 8.33 5.61 -16.08
CA PHE A 162 8.05 6.99 -15.72
C PHE A 162 9.06 7.55 -14.71
N THR A 163 9.07 8.87 -14.59
CA THR A 163 9.90 9.60 -13.63
C THR A 163 8.98 10.35 -12.68
N LEU A 164 8.97 9.97 -11.40
CA LEU A 164 8.13 10.62 -10.39
C LEU A 164 8.46 12.10 -10.20
N SER A 165 9.72 12.51 -10.40
CA SER A 165 10.14 13.91 -10.21
C SER A 165 9.42 14.93 -11.09
N ASN A 166 8.70 14.51 -12.12
CA ASN A 166 7.90 15.41 -12.95
C ASN A 166 6.50 15.69 -12.36
N TYR A 167 6.13 15.00 -11.28
CA TYR A 167 4.78 15.01 -10.73
C TYR A 167 4.75 15.26 -9.21
N ILE A 168 5.91 15.26 -8.56
CA ILE A 168 6.01 15.26 -7.10
C ILE A 168 7.12 16.22 -6.67
N ASP A 169 6.82 17.49 -6.63
CA ASP A 169 7.62 18.52 -5.95
C ASP A 169 7.07 18.80 -4.54
#